data_1388b0e75b13b289beb63c853b901b11
#
_entry.id   1388b0e75b13b289beb63c853b901b11
#
_cell.length_a   1.000
_cell.length_b   1.000
_cell.length_c   1.000
_cell.angle_alpha   90.00
_cell.angle_beta   90.00
_cell.angle_gamma   90.00
#
_symmetry.space_group_name_H-M   'P 1'
#
loop_
_entity.id
_entity.type
_entity.pdbx_description
1 polymer ?
#
loop_
_entity_poly.entity_id
_entity_poly.type
_entity_poly.pdbx_seq_one_letter_code
_entity_poly.pdbx_strand_id
1 'polypeptide(L)'
;MFIPFLALPLVAHWIAVADGVPSWDVTASCRGAASAGYIEQTKERLKGCLESEQRTHEALNKNWSTFPAVDRIYCVQSLTSFEPTYTELATCLEMRRDVKNIGGAKPADAISPSGHPQR
;
A
#
# COMPACT_ATOMS: atom_id res chain seq x y z
N MET A 1 4.49 -8.99 -56.26
CA MET A 1 5.04 -9.40 -54.94
C MET A 1 4.19 -8.76 -53.86
N PHE A 2 3.34 -9.53 -53.20
CA PHE A 2 2.57 -9.07 -52.08
C PHE A 2 3.38 -9.35 -50.82
N ILE A 3 3.78 -8.30 -50.11
CA ILE A 3 4.42 -8.43 -48.81
C ILE A 3 3.28 -8.53 -47.79
N PRO A 4 3.12 -9.64 -47.07
CA PRO A 4 2.14 -9.68 -45.98
C PRO A 4 2.65 -8.77 -44.88
N PHE A 5 1.91 -7.71 -44.64
CA PHE A 5 2.06 -6.94 -43.41
C PHE A 5 1.71 -7.87 -42.24
N LEU A 6 2.73 -8.39 -41.59
CA LEU A 6 2.60 -9.00 -40.30
C LEU A 6 2.23 -7.89 -39.31
N ALA A 7 0.93 -7.74 -39.07
CA ALA A 7 0.44 -6.97 -37.98
C ALA A 7 0.88 -7.66 -36.68
N LEU A 8 1.98 -7.18 -36.11
CA LEU A 8 2.34 -7.54 -34.76
C LEU A 8 1.24 -7.04 -33.82
N PRO A 9 0.60 -7.93 -33.06
CA PRO A 9 -0.32 -7.46 -32.03
C PRO A 9 0.51 -6.66 -31.02
N LEU A 10 0.22 -5.39 -30.93
CA LEU A 10 0.62 -4.57 -29.79
C LEU A 10 -0.10 -5.17 -28.59
N VAL A 11 0.54 -6.13 -27.95
CA VAL A 11 0.12 -6.61 -26.66
C VAL A 11 0.38 -5.44 -25.71
N ALA A 12 -0.65 -4.64 -25.50
CA ALA A 12 -0.63 -3.65 -24.46
C ALA A 12 -0.46 -4.40 -23.14
N HIS A 13 0.75 -4.40 -22.63
CA HIS A 13 1.03 -4.87 -21.30
C HIS A 13 0.40 -3.85 -20.33
N TRP A 14 -0.87 -4.02 -20.12
CA TRP A 14 -1.52 -3.38 -19.00
C TRP A 14 -0.89 -4.00 -17.76
N ILE A 15 0.11 -3.31 -17.22
CA ILE A 15 0.60 -3.67 -15.89
C ILE A 15 -0.56 -3.39 -14.95
N ALA A 16 -1.31 -4.43 -14.68
CA ALA A 16 -2.47 -4.36 -13.80
C ALA A 16 -2.01 -4.28 -12.35
N VAL A 17 -1.43 -3.14 -11.97
CA VAL A 17 -1.07 -2.82 -10.58
C VAL A 17 -2.30 -2.88 -9.67
N ALA A 18 -3.50 -2.86 -10.26
CA ALA A 18 -4.78 -2.90 -9.55
C ALA A 18 -5.31 -4.32 -9.31
N ASP A 19 -4.81 -5.35 -10.00
CA ASP A 19 -5.41 -6.69 -9.99
C ASP A 19 -5.04 -7.53 -8.78
N GLY A 20 -3.98 -7.19 -8.08
CA GLY A 20 -3.57 -7.89 -6.87
C GLY A 20 -2.66 -7.06 -5.99
N VAL A 21 -2.50 -7.52 -4.76
CA VAL A 21 -1.54 -6.92 -3.83
C VAL A 21 -0.13 -7.16 -4.39
N PRO A 22 0.70 -6.12 -4.49
CA PRO A 22 2.07 -6.31 -4.95
C PRO A 22 2.87 -7.22 -4.02
N SER A 23 3.84 -7.95 -4.57
CA SER A 23 4.79 -8.74 -3.78
C SER A 23 6.01 -7.88 -3.47
N TRP A 24 6.17 -7.51 -2.21
CA TRP A 24 7.31 -6.73 -1.74
C TRP A 24 8.17 -7.54 -0.77
N ASP A 25 9.48 -7.37 -0.87
CA ASP A 25 10.40 -7.87 0.14
C ASP A 25 10.51 -6.83 1.25
N VAL A 26 9.89 -7.13 2.38
CA VAL A 26 9.86 -6.24 3.56
C VAL A 26 11.02 -6.51 4.53
N THR A 27 11.95 -7.39 4.17
CA THR A 27 13.04 -7.81 5.05
C THR A 27 13.95 -6.66 5.44
N ALA A 28 14.32 -5.81 4.49
CA ALA A 28 15.18 -4.65 4.74
C ALA A 28 14.52 -3.67 5.71
N SER A 29 13.23 -3.36 5.50
CA SER A 29 12.47 -2.48 6.40
C SER A 29 12.35 -3.08 7.80
N CYS A 30 12.08 -4.37 7.91
CA CYS A 30 12.01 -5.06 9.18
C CYS A 30 13.35 -5.13 9.90
N ARG A 31 14.45 -5.31 9.18
CA ARG A 31 15.80 -5.25 9.76
C ARG A 31 16.11 -3.86 10.31
N GLY A 32 15.78 -2.83 9.56
CA GLY A 32 15.96 -1.45 10.00
C GLY A 32 15.19 -1.15 11.28
N ALA A 33 13.92 -1.54 11.34
CA ALA A 33 13.10 -1.38 12.53
C ALA A 33 13.63 -2.20 13.72
N ALA A 34 14.08 -3.43 13.50
CA ALA A 34 14.60 -4.31 14.54
C ALA A 34 15.91 -3.82 15.13
N SER A 35 16.77 -3.20 14.31
CA SER A 35 18.08 -2.70 14.75
C SER A 35 18.00 -1.42 15.59
N ALA A 36 16.85 -0.78 15.67
CA ALA A 36 16.62 0.42 16.47
C ALA A 36 16.58 0.17 18.00
N GLY A 37 16.71 -1.08 18.44
CA GLY A 37 16.66 -1.48 19.84
C GLY A 37 17.94 -2.15 20.33
N TYR A 38 17.86 -2.74 21.51
CA TYR A 38 18.97 -3.52 22.06
C TYR A 38 19.27 -4.76 21.21
N ILE A 39 20.55 -5.08 21.04
CA ILE A 39 21.04 -6.20 20.22
C ILE A 39 20.37 -7.53 20.58
N GLU A 40 20.15 -7.78 21.86
CA GLU A 40 19.54 -9.01 22.37
C GLU A 40 18.11 -9.23 21.90
N GLN A 41 17.39 -8.17 21.56
CA GLN A 41 16.00 -8.22 21.11
C GLN A 41 15.86 -8.13 19.58
N THR A 42 16.95 -7.90 18.85
CA THR A 42 16.92 -7.66 17.40
C THR A 42 16.32 -8.84 16.65
N LYS A 43 16.70 -10.07 17.01
CA LYS A 43 16.20 -11.28 16.36
C LYS A 43 14.68 -11.45 16.54
N GLU A 44 14.21 -11.26 17.77
CA GLU A 44 12.79 -11.37 18.10
C GLU A 44 11.97 -10.25 17.43
N ARG A 45 12.50 -9.06 17.38
CA ARG A 45 11.87 -7.91 16.69
C ARG A 45 11.80 -8.14 15.19
N LEU A 46 12.85 -8.66 14.58
CA LEU A 46 12.85 -8.99 13.16
C LEU A 46 11.77 -10.03 12.85
N LYS A 47 11.72 -11.10 13.62
CA LYS A 47 10.71 -12.14 13.47
C LYS A 47 9.30 -11.58 13.61
N GLY A 48 9.05 -10.81 14.65
CA GLY A 48 7.74 -10.19 14.90
C GLY A 48 7.32 -9.24 13.77
N CYS A 49 8.26 -8.45 13.26
CA CYS A 49 8.00 -7.56 12.13
C CYS A 49 7.61 -8.35 10.87
N LEU A 50 8.37 -9.38 10.52
CA LEU A 50 8.10 -10.21 9.34
C LEU A 50 6.74 -10.93 9.45
N GLU A 51 6.42 -11.47 10.62
CA GLU A 51 5.12 -12.09 10.87
C GLU A 51 3.96 -11.09 10.77
N SER A 52 4.15 -9.90 11.31
CA SER A 52 3.14 -8.83 11.25
C SER A 52 2.89 -8.38 9.81
N GLU A 53 3.96 -8.18 9.03
CA GLU A 53 3.87 -7.82 7.62
C GLU A 53 3.17 -8.91 6.81
N GLN A 54 3.45 -10.18 7.09
CA GLN A 54 2.78 -11.29 6.42
C GLN A 54 1.29 -11.33 6.73
N ARG A 55 0.89 -11.14 7.98
CA ARG A 55 -0.54 -11.06 8.33
C ARG A 55 -1.24 -9.90 7.64
N THR A 56 -0.59 -8.75 7.55
CA THR A 56 -1.13 -7.58 6.85
C THR A 56 -1.26 -7.86 5.36
N HIS A 57 -0.26 -8.50 4.75
CA HIS A 57 -0.31 -8.92 3.34
C HIS A 57 -1.49 -9.86 3.07
N GLU A 58 -1.69 -10.85 3.92
CA GLU A 58 -2.82 -11.78 3.81
C GLU A 58 -4.17 -11.08 3.95
N ALA A 59 -4.28 -10.16 4.91
CA ALA A 59 -5.50 -9.36 5.09
C ALA A 59 -5.78 -8.47 3.88
N LEU A 60 -4.75 -7.85 3.32
CA LEU A 60 -4.88 -7.06 2.09
C LEU A 60 -5.33 -7.94 0.91
N ASN A 61 -4.79 -9.13 0.76
CA ASN A 61 -5.22 -10.06 -0.28
C ASN A 61 -6.70 -10.40 -0.19
N LYS A 62 -7.22 -10.62 1.01
CA LYS A 62 -8.63 -10.91 1.24
C LYS A 62 -9.55 -9.74 0.91
N ASN A 63 -9.09 -8.53 1.15
CA ASN A 63 -9.91 -7.32 1.06
C ASN A 63 -9.57 -6.44 -0.15
N TRP A 64 -8.65 -6.86 -0.99
CA TRP A 64 -8.10 -6.03 -2.07
C TRP A 64 -9.17 -5.44 -2.98
N SER A 65 -10.11 -6.24 -3.40
CA SER A 65 -11.19 -5.83 -4.29
C SER A 65 -12.19 -4.87 -3.64
N THR A 66 -12.22 -4.77 -2.32
CA THR A 66 -13.08 -3.82 -1.60
C THR A 66 -12.60 -2.39 -1.67
N PHE A 67 -11.31 -2.19 -1.96
CA PHE A 67 -10.74 -0.86 -2.15
C PHE A 67 -10.96 -0.40 -3.60
N PRO A 68 -11.35 0.85 -3.82
CA PRO A 68 -11.47 1.40 -5.16
C PRO A 68 -10.15 1.31 -5.93
N ALA A 69 -10.22 1.01 -7.23
CA ALA A 69 -9.03 0.86 -8.07
C ALA A 69 -8.13 2.10 -8.05
N VAL A 70 -8.71 3.29 -8.06
CA VAL A 70 -7.96 4.55 -7.99
C VAL A 70 -7.14 4.67 -6.71
N ASP A 71 -7.67 4.20 -5.59
CA ASP A 71 -6.97 4.23 -4.30
C ASP A 71 -5.84 3.20 -4.27
N ARG A 72 -6.09 2.00 -4.81
CA ARG A 72 -5.07 0.96 -4.91
C ARG A 72 -3.87 1.43 -5.74
N ILE A 73 -4.15 1.99 -6.91
CA ILE A 73 -3.11 2.53 -7.81
C ILE A 73 -2.34 3.66 -7.10
N TYR A 74 -3.05 4.61 -6.52
CA TYR A 74 -2.43 5.73 -5.82
C TYR A 74 -1.51 5.27 -4.68
N CYS A 75 -2.00 4.39 -3.81
CA CYS A 75 -1.23 3.94 -2.66
C CYS A 75 -0.02 3.10 -3.06
N VAL A 76 -0.16 2.19 -4.03
CA VAL A 76 0.96 1.39 -4.53
C VAL A 76 2.02 2.28 -5.17
N GLN A 77 1.63 3.20 -6.05
CA GLN A 77 2.57 4.10 -6.71
C GLN A 77 3.28 5.03 -5.73
N SER A 78 2.57 5.54 -4.74
CA SER A 78 3.13 6.45 -3.74
C SER A 78 4.20 5.77 -2.88
N LEU A 79 4.07 4.47 -2.63
CA LEU A 79 4.97 3.73 -1.75
C LEU A 79 6.14 3.06 -2.50
N THR A 80 6.00 2.80 -3.78
CA THR A 80 7.01 2.06 -4.57
C THR A 80 8.36 2.78 -4.65
N SER A 81 8.39 4.10 -4.50
CA SER A 81 9.61 4.90 -4.53
C SER A 81 10.46 4.82 -3.25
N PHE A 82 9.94 4.21 -2.22
CA PHE A 82 10.58 4.02 -0.92
C PHE A 82 10.74 2.53 -0.63
N GLU A 83 11.17 2.17 0.57
CA GLU A 83 11.12 0.78 1.02
C GLU A 83 9.68 0.45 1.44
N PRO A 84 8.83 -0.08 0.55
CA PRO A 84 7.42 -0.22 0.85
C PRO A 84 7.17 -1.34 1.86
N THR A 85 6.19 -1.13 2.73
CA THR A 85 5.68 -2.14 3.65
C THR A 85 4.19 -2.35 3.45
N TYR A 86 3.69 -3.53 3.81
CA TYR A 86 2.27 -3.81 3.75
C TYR A 86 1.49 -3.02 4.80
N THR A 87 2.11 -2.73 5.94
CA THR A 87 1.52 -1.85 6.96
C THR A 87 1.27 -0.45 6.42
N GLU A 88 2.23 0.13 5.70
CA GLU A 88 2.05 1.44 5.06
C GLU A 88 0.99 1.40 3.96
N LEU A 89 0.95 0.32 3.18
CA LEU A 89 -0.07 0.15 2.15
C LEU A 89 -1.47 0.07 2.75
N ALA A 90 -1.66 -0.73 3.79
CA ALA A 90 -2.93 -0.82 4.50
C ALA A 90 -3.34 0.53 5.08
N THR A 91 -2.41 1.23 5.70
CA THR A 91 -2.64 2.56 6.27
C THR A 91 -3.06 3.57 5.18
N CYS A 92 -2.37 3.59 4.05
CA CYS A 92 -2.73 4.46 2.93
C CYS A 92 -4.16 4.20 2.44
N LEU A 93 -4.51 2.94 2.23
CA LEU A 93 -5.83 2.54 1.75
C LEU A 93 -6.94 2.88 2.75
N GLU A 94 -6.71 2.65 4.02
CA GLU A 94 -7.64 2.97 5.09
C GLU A 94 -7.85 4.47 5.24
N MET A 95 -6.78 5.25 5.18
CA MET A 95 -6.85 6.71 5.23
C MET A 95 -7.66 7.27 4.05
N ARG A 96 -7.48 6.74 2.86
CA ARG A 96 -8.27 7.17 1.69
C ARG A 96 -9.74 6.79 1.82
N ARG A 97 -10.02 5.64 2.41
CA ARG A 97 -11.40 5.21 2.72
C ARG A 97 -12.04 6.16 3.75
N ASP A 98 -11.33 6.52 4.80
CA ASP A 98 -11.82 7.40 5.85
C ASP A 98 -12.11 8.80 5.32
N VAL A 99 -11.25 9.35 4.48
CA VAL A 99 -11.48 10.62 3.81
C VAL A 99 -12.78 10.61 2.99
N LYS A 100 -13.06 9.51 2.29
CA LYS A 100 -14.33 9.36 1.54
C LYS A 100 -15.54 9.26 2.43
N ASN A 101 -15.43 8.56 3.55
CA ASN A 101 -16.51 8.44 4.53
C ASN A 101 -16.82 9.78 5.20
N ILE A 102 -15.80 10.62 5.37
CA ILE A 102 -15.96 12.00 5.89
C ILE A 102 -16.38 12.96 4.77
N GLY A 103 -16.31 12.53 3.50
CA GLY A 103 -16.56 13.38 2.33
C GLY A 103 -17.97 13.96 2.20
N GLY A 104 -18.94 13.49 3.01
CA GLY A 104 -20.25 14.13 3.16
C GLY A 104 -20.25 15.29 4.13
N ALA A 105 -19.19 15.45 4.94
CA ALA A 105 -19.02 16.58 5.86
C ALA A 105 -18.48 17.80 5.09
N LYS A 106 -18.79 19.00 5.58
CA LYS A 106 -18.22 20.22 5.02
C LYS A 106 -16.69 20.21 5.20
N PRO A 107 -15.92 20.70 4.21
CA PRO A 107 -14.47 20.72 4.32
C PRO A 107 -13.92 21.36 5.59
N ALA A 108 -14.59 22.38 6.10
CA ALA A 108 -14.22 23.03 7.35
C ALA A 108 -14.40 22.13 8.58
N ASP A 109 -15.33 21.17 8.54
CA ASP A 109 -15.57 20.22 9.62
C ASP A 109 -14.61 19.01 9.53
N ALA A 110 -14.21 18.64 8.32
CA ALA A 110 -13.28 17.56 8.08
C ALA A 110 -11.85 17.93 8.43
N ILE A 111 -11.49 19.20 8.35
CA ILE A 111 -10.16 19.72 8.66
C ILE A 111 -10.23 20.48 9.97
N SER A 112 -10.27 19.76 11.08
CA SER A 112 -9.94 20.38 12.36
C SER A 112 -8.42 20.35 12.51
N PRO A 113 -7.72 21.48 12.30
CA PRO A 113 -6.29 21.48 12.41
C PRO A 113 -5.89 21.13 13.84
N SER A 114 -4.96 20.21 13.97
CA SER A 114 -4.33 19.81 15.23
C SER A 114 -5.20 19.03 16.22
N GLY A 115 -6.37 18.52 15.83
CA GLY A 115 -7.21 17.74 16.73
C GLY A 115 -7.68 18.48 17.98
N HIS A 116 -7.57 19.81 18.00
CA HIS A 116 -8.14 20.60 19.08
C HIS A 116 -9.65 20.67 18.92
N PRO A 117 -10.39 20.47 20.00
CA PRO A 117 -11.82 20.70 19.94
C PRO A 117 -12.05 22.15 19.53
N GLN A 118 -12.79 22.33 18.48
CA GLN A 118 -13.24 23.63 18.05
C GLN A 118 -14.16 24.20 19.13
N ARG A 119 -13.80 25.31 19.67
CA ARG A 119 -14.62 26.03 20.63
C ARG A 119 -15.58 26.96 19.92
#